data_15ba6c24e2ebc06b35578db417db7ac9
#
_entry.id   15ba6c24e2ebc06b35578db417db7ac9
#
_cell.length_a   1.000
_cell.length_b   1.000
_cell.length_c   1.000
_cell.angle_alpha   90.00
_cell.angle_beta   90.00
_cell.angle_gamma   90.00
#
_symmetry.space_group_name_H-M   'P 1'
#
loop_
_entity.id
_entity.type
_entity.pdbx_description
1 polymer ?
#
loop_
_entity_poly.entity_id
_entity_poly.type
_entity_poly.pdbx_seq_one_letter_code
_entity_poly.pdbx_strand_id
1 'polypeptide(L)' 'TLRELDVLKRISEGKNTQEIAQELCVSTNTVDTHRRHLMDKLDARNVADLIMTAISKGIIPIRKC' A
#
# COMPACT_ATOMS: atom_id res chain seq x y z
N THR A 1 -8.09 7.80 0.83
CA THR A 1 -8.09 8.27 2.22
C THR A 1 -6.69 8.27 2.80
N LEU A 2 -6.49 8.94 3.91
CA LEU A 2 -5.18 9.01 4.56
C LEU A 2 -4.71 7.62 5.02
N ARG A 3 -5.63 6.79 5.49
CA ARG A 3 -5.28 5.44 5.95
C ARG A 3 -4.81 4.56 4.80
N GLU A 4 -5.42 4.69 3.64
CA GLU A 4 -4.99 3.95 2.46
C GLU A 4 -3.60 4.37 2.03
N LEU A 5 -3.28 5.65 2.10
CA LEU A 5 -1.94 6.15 1.82
C LEU A 5 -0.91 5.59 2.80
N ASP A 6 -1.27 5.49 4.09
CA ASP A 6 -0.40 4.88 5.10
C ASP A 6 -0.09 3.43 4.74
N VAL A 7 -1.11 2.67 4.33
CA VAL A 7 -0.92 1.27 3.93
C VAL A 7 -0.03 1.19 2.69
N LEU A 8 -0.30 2.01 1.69
CA LEU A 8 0.49 2.04 0.45
C LEU A 8 1.96 2.34 0.73
N LYS A 9 2.22 3.31 1.59
CA LYS A 9 3.57 3.69 1.94
C LYS A 9 4.33 2.52 2.57
N ARG A 10 3.68 1.80 3.47
CA ARG A 10 4.30 0.66 4.14
C ARG A 10 4.50 -0.52 3.18
N ILE A 11 3.57 -0.73 2.25
CA ILE A 11 3.76 -1.74 1.21
C ILE A 11 5.00 -1.41 0.38
N SER A 12 5.20 -0.15 0.03
CA SER A 12 6.37 0.27 -0.74
C SER A 12 7.68 0.07 0.03
N GLU A 13 7.60 0.03 1.35
CA GLU A 13 8.77 -0.22 2.22
C GLU A 13 9.07 -1.71 2.38
N GLY A 14 8.28 -2.57 1.75
CA GLY A 14 8.49 -4.02 1.82
C GLY A 14 7.84 -4.71 3.00
N LYS A 15 6.95 -4.04 3.71
CA LYS A 15 6.28 -4.62 4.87
C LYS A 15 5.14 -5.52 4.42
N ASN A 16 4.94 -6.62 5.16
CA ASN A 16 3.82 -7.52 4.87
C ASN A 16 2.56 -7.08 5.61
N THR A 17 1.44 -7.77 5.33
CA THR A 17 0.15 -7.43 5.90
C THR A 17 0.17 -7.42 7.43
N GLN A 18 0.83 -8.43 8.03
CA GLN A 18 0.89 -8.53 9.49
C GLN A 18 1.65 -7.36 10.11
N GLU A 19 2.78 -7.01 9.52
CA GLU A 19 3.58 -5.89 10.00
C GLU A 19 2.81 -4.57 9.91
N ILE A 20 2.14 -4.36 8.80
CA ILE A 20 1.33 -3.15 8.61
C ILE A 20 0.20 -3.10 9.63
N ALA A 21 -0.49 -4.23 9.83
CA ALA A 21 -1.59 -4.29 10.79
C ALA A 21 -1.11 -3.96 12.21
N GLN A 22 0.04 -4.47 12.61
CA GLN A 22 0.61 -4.17 13.92
C GLN A 22 0.96 -2.69 14.06
N GLU A 23 1.58 -2.12 13.04
CA GLU A 23 1.98 -0.72 13.09
C GLU A 23 0.80 0.24 13.15
N LEU A 24 -0.28 -0.10 12.45
CA LEU A 24 -1.47 0.72 12.41
C LEU A 24 -2.48 0.37 13.49
N CYS A 25 -2.19 -0.65 14.29
CA CYS A 25 -3.09 -1.13 15.36
C CYS A 25 -4.46 -1.53 14.82
N VAL A 26 -4.48 -2.23 13.69
CA VAL A 26 -5.71 -2.72 13.05
C VAL A 26 -5.54 -4.21 12.74
N SER A 27 -6.65 -4.86 12.32
CA SER A 27 -6.59 -6.28 11.94
C SER A 27 -5.98 -6.43 10.55
N THR A 28 -5.49 -7.64 10.24
CA THR A 28 -4.98 -7.95 8.91
C THR A 28 -6.09 -7.85 7.86
N ASN A 29 -7.33 -8.17 8.23
CA ASN A 29 -8.46 -8.02 7.32
C ASN A 29 -8.67 -6.57 6.91
N THR A 30 -8.49 -5.64 7.85
CA THR A 30 -8.59 -4.21 7.56
C THR A 30 -7.51 -3.78 6.56
N VAL A 31 -6.28 -4.26 6.77
CA VAL A 31 -5.17 -3.96 5.84
C VAL A 31 -5.47 -4.52 4.45
N ASP A 32 -5.98 -5.75 4.38
CA ASP A 32 -6.35 -6.36 3.09
C ASP A 32 -7.42 -5.54 2.37
N THR A 33 -8.41 -5.04 3.11
CA THR A 33 -9.46 -4.21 2.53
C THR A 33 -8.87 -2.93 1.94
N HIS A 34 -8.00 -2.26 2.68
CA HIS A 34 -7.32 -1.05 2.19
C HIS A 34 -6.49 -1.36 0.95
N ARG A 35 -5.81 -2.50 0.94
CA ARG A 35 -4.99 -2.91 -0.20
C ARG A 35 -5.84 -3.14 -1.45
N ARG A 36 -6.99 -3.78 -1.30
CA ARG A 36 -7.92 -3.98 -2.41
C ARG A 36 -8.43 -2.66 -2.97
N HIS A 37 -8.78 -1.73 -2.10
CA HIS A 37 -9.24 -0.41 -2.52
C HIS A 37 -8.16 0.32 -3.31
N LEU A 38 -6.90 0.22 -2.85
CA LEU A 38 -5.78 0.83 -3.56
C LEU A 38 -5.59 0.22 -4.94
N MET A 39 -5.68 -1.10 -5.04
CA MET A 39 -5.55 -1.78 -6.33
C MET A 39 -6.65 -1.36 -7.29
N ASP A 40 -7.89 -1.25 -6.80
CA ASP A 40 -9.00 -0.80 -7.62
C ASP A 40 -8.81 0.65 -8.08
N LYS A 41 -8.43 1.53 -7.18
CA LYS A 41 -8.25 2.94 -7.50
C LYS A 41 -7.14 3.18 -8.51
N LEU A 42 -6.06 2.42 -8.41
CA LEU A 42 -4.89 2.58 -9.26
C LEU A 42 -4.88 1.60 -10.42
N ASP A 43 -5.93 0.80 -10.55
CA ASP A 43 -6.07 -0.21 -11.60
C ASP A 43 -4.85 -1.13 -11.65
N ALA A 44 -4.40 -1.58 -10.48
CA ALA A 44 -3.23 -2.41 -10.35
C ALA A 44 -3.61 -3.89 -10.28
N ARG A 45 -2.79 -4.75 -10.86
CA ARG A 45 -3.04 -6.19 -10.91
C ARG A 45 -2.41 -6.93 -9.74
N ASN A 46 -1.33 -6.38 -9.18
CA ASN A 46 -0.61 -6.98 -8.07
C ASN A 46 0.14 -5.88 -7.32
N VAL A 47 0.83 -6.28 -6.26
CA VAL A 47 1.54 -5.32 -5.40
C VAL A 47 2.64 -4.58 -6.16
N ALA A 48 3.39 -5.28 -7.01
CA ALA A 48 4.45 -4.63 -7.79
C ALA A 48 3.86 -3.57 -8.72
N ASP A 49 2.78 -3.91 -9.41
CA ASP A 49 2.08 -2.98 -10.29
C ASP A 49 1.52 -1.79 -9.51
N LEU A 50 0.98 -2.07 -8.32
CA LEU A 50 0.46 -1.04 -7.44
C LEU A 50 1.54 -0.01 -7.08
N ILE A 51 2.72 -0.48 -6.69
CA ILE A 51 3.83 0.39 -6.33
C ILE A 51 4.31 1.20 -7.52
N MET A 52 4.47 0.55 -8.67
CA MET A 52 4.91 1.23 -9.89
C MET A 52 3.92 2.32 -10.30
N THR A 53 2.64 2.02 -10.25
CA THR A 53 1.61 2.99 -10.59
C THR A 53 1.62 4.16 -9.62
N ALA A 54 1.77 3.89 -8.33
CA ALA A 54 1.81 4.93 -7.30
C ALA A 54 3.01 5.85 -7.49
N ILE A 55 4.17 5.29 -7.83
CA ILE A 55 5.36 6.09 -8.12
C ILE A 55 5.14 6.95 -9.35
N SER A 56 4.56 6.36 -10.40
CA SER A 56 4.29 7.07 -11.66
C SER A 56 3.34 8.24 -11.46
N LYS A 57 2.38 8.11 -10.56
CA LYS A 57 1.42 9.18 -10.26
C LYS A 57 1.93 10.16 -9.20
N GLY A 58 3.12 9.93 -8.66
CA GLY A 58 3.70 10.81 -7.65
C GLY A 58 3.08 10.66 -6.27
N ILE A 59 2.36 9.58 -6.01
CA ILE A 59 1.73 9.33 -4.71
C ILE A 59 2.76 8.95 -3.66
N ILE A 60 3.77 8.16 -4.06
CA ILE A 60 4.88 7.80 -3.19
C ILE A 60 6.20 8.10 -3.89
N PRO A 61 7.26 8.39 -3.14
CA PRO A 61 8.58 8.69 -3.74
C PRO A 61 9.25 7.40 -4.23
N ILE A 62 10.15 7.56 -5.20
CA ILE A 62 11.00 6.46 -5.62
C ILE A 62 11.98 6.17 -4.49
N ARG A 63 12.05 4.90 -4.08
CA ARG A 63 12.99 4.50 -3.03
C ARG A 63 14.33 4.16 -3.66
N LYS A 64 15.37 4.74 -3.07
CA LYS A 64 16.74 4.37 -3.42
C LYS A 64 17.23 3.33 -2.43
N CYS A 65 17.81 2.28 -2.93
CA CYS A 65 18.40 1.26 -2.06
C CYS A 65 19.69 1.78 -1.45
#